data_51d1cff03f59dfdacafb7d437fab18da
#
_entry.id   51d1cff03f59dfdacafb7d437fab18da
#
_cell.length_a   1.000
_cell.length_b   1.000
_cell.length_c   1.000
_cell.angle_alpha   90.00
_cell.angle_beta   90.00
_cell.angle_gamma   90.00
#
_symmetry.space_group_name_H-M   'P 1'
#
loop_
_entity.id
_entity.type
_entity.pdbx_description
1 polymer ?
#
loop_
_entity_poly.entity_id
_entity_poly.type
_entity_poly.pdbx_seq_one_letter_code
_entity_poly.pdbx_strand_id
1 'polypeptide(L)'
;MPRDNQAYRAAFRVPEDRKEFLLPYMQQTLADFFGIEARWEDRERDVYVLRQIQGRPVLPESQSEKEQVLALHGKITLRRQPVSALCKILANILFHAIVVDEVGMTGKYDFDLSYQHENPELMTQGLRELGFEVVKERRNVPILVVTPEVGKW
;
A
#
# COMPACT_ATOMS: atom_id res chain seq x y z
N MET A 1 -12.97 -21.75 12.99
CA MET A 1 -11.94 -20.68 13.01
C MET A 1 -10.79 -21.16 13.85
N PRO A 2 -9.54 -21.14 13.37
CA PRO A 2 -8.41 -21.52 14.20
C PRO A 2 -8.39 -20.60 15.41
N ARG A 3 -8.43 -21.20 16.59
CA ARG A 3 -8.37 -20.49 17.85
C ARG A 3 -6.90 -20.24 18.16
N ASP A 4 -6.63 -19.02 18.64
CA ASP A 4 -5.37 -18.58 19.23
C ASP A 4 -4.16 -18.49 18.29
N ASN A 5 -3.76 -17.27 17.98
CA ASN A 5 -2.42 -16.83 17.52
C ASN A 5 -1.52 -17.88 16.83
N GLN A 6 -2.11 -18.85 16.14
CA GLN A 6 -1.34 -19.79 15.34
C GLN A 6 -0.83 -19.09 14.09
N ALA A 7 0.47 -18.98 13.99
CA ALA A 7 1.12 -18.50 12.77
C ALA A 7 1.18 -19.64 11.74
N TYR A 8 0.70 -19.38 10.56
CA TYR A 8 0.78 -20.30 9.42
C TYR A 8 1.83 -19.80 8.45
N ARG A 9 2.55 -20.74 7.85
CA ARG A 9 3.49 -20.45 6.76
C ARG A 9 3.06 -21.23 5.53
N ALA A 10 2.87 -20.53 4.43
CA ALA A 10 2.59 -21.13 3.14
C ALA A 10 3.67 -20.72 2.14
N ALA A 11 4.05 -21.63 1.26
CA ALA A 11 4.99 -21.38 0.18
C ALA A 11 4.34 -21.79 -1.14
N PHE A 12 4.32 -20.90 -2.11
CA PHE A 12 3.73 -21.12 -3.41
C PHE A 12 4.78 -20.93 -4.49
N ARG A 13 4.77 -21.83 -5.46
CA ARG A 13 5.66 -21.76 -6.63
C ARG A 13 4.87 -22.01 -7.90
N VAL A 14 5.10 -21.20 -8.89
CA VAL A 14 4.59 -21.38 -10.25
C VAL A 14 5.76 -21.25 -11.23
N PRO A 15 5.70 -21.90 -12.40
CA PRO A 15 6.67 -21.67 -13.47
C PRO A 15 6.76 -20.18 -13.82
N GLU A 16 7.93 -19.75 -14.29
CA GLU A 16 8.20 -18.34 -14.57
C GLU A 16 7.26 -17.75 -15.64
N ASP A 17 6.89 -18.56 -16.61
CA ASP A 17 5.94 -18.23 -17.68
C ASP A 17 4.49 -18.18 -17.23
N ARG A 18 4.19 -18.45 -15.94
CA ARG A 18 2.85 -18.47 -15.35
C ARG A 18 2.74 -17.65 -14.07
N LYS A 19 3.58 -16.65 -13.91
CA LYS A 19 3.60 -15.79 -12.72
C LYS A 19 2.27 -15.07 -12.47
N GLU A 20 1.54 -14.75 -13.51
CA GLU A 20 0.22 -14.10 -13.40
C GLU A 20 -0.83 -14.97 -12.68
N PHE A 21 -0.66 -16.27 -12.64
CA PHE A 21 -1.55 -17.18 -11.92
C PHE A 21 -1.20 -17.35 -10.44
N LEU A 22 -0.04 -16.86 -10.00
CA LEU A 22 0.43 -17.05 -8.63
C LEU A 22 -0.55 -16.48 -7.60
N LEU A 23 -0.95 -15.23 -7.76
CA LEU A 23 -1.83 -14.56 -6.80
C LEU A 23 -3.23 -15.17 -6.73
N PRO A 24 -3.93 -15.42 -7.86
CA PRO A 24 -5.21 -16.12 -7.84
C PRO A 24 -5.12 -17.52 -7.22
N TYR A 25 -4.07 -18.27 -7.51
CA TYR A 25 -3.84 -19.59 -6.93
C TYR A 25 -3.64 -19.54 -5.42
N MET A 26 -2.83 -18.60 -4.93
CA MET A 26 -2.63 -18.37 -3.49
C MET A 26 -3.96 -18.03 -2.80
N GLN A 27 -4.72 -17.12 -3.36
CA GLN A 27 -6.00 -16.69 -2.81
C GLN A 27 -6.98 -17.85 -2.69
N GLN A 28 -7.12 -18.65 -3.75
CA GLN A 28 -8.02 -19.81 -3.75
C GLN A 28 -7.56 -20.86 -2.74
N THR A 29 -6.28 -21.20 -2.73
CA THR A 29 -5.74 -22.21 -1.80
C THR A 29 -5.91 -21.79 -0.33
N LEU A 30 -5.67 -20.52 -0.01
CA LEU A 30 -5.88 -20.01 1.34
C LEU A 30 -7.36 -19.99 1.72
N ALA A 31 -8.23 -19.59 0.79
CA ALA A 31 -9.67 -19.61 1.00
C ALA A 31 -10.17 -21.02 1.32
N ASP A 32 -9.76 -22.02 0.54
CA ASP A 32 -10.12 -23.42 0.74
C ASP A 32 -9.58 -23.97 2.07
N PHE A 33 -8.32 -23.64 2.40
CA PHE A 33 -7.68 -24.10 3.64
C PHE A 33 -8.36 -23.54 4.89
N PHE A 34 -8.70 -22.27 4.89
CA PHE A 34 -9.36 -21.63 6.04
C PHE A 34 -10.88 -21.75 6.02
N GLY A 35 -11.47 -22.32 5.00
CA GLY A 35 -12.93 -22.41 4.85
C GLY A 35 -13.57 -21.01 4.80
N ILE A 36 -13.01 -20.14 4.01
CA ILE A 36 -13.50 -18.78 3.83
C ILE A 36 -13.87 -18.52 2.37
N GLU A 37 -14.83 -17.66 2.19
CA GLU A 37 -15.15 -17.07 0.90
C GLU A 37 -14.58 -15.64 0.84
N ALA A 38 -13.89 -15.33 -0.24
CA ALA A 38 -13.34 -14.00 -0.46
C ALA A 38 -13.90 -13.42 -1.76
N ARG A 39 -14.41 -12.19 -1.70
CA ARG A 39 -14.93 -11.48 -2.85
C ARG A 39 -14.57 -10.01 -2.80
N TRP A 40 -14.45 -9.39 -3.96
CA TRP A 40 -14.30 -7.95 -4.07
C TRP A 40 -15.65 -7.27 -4.10
N GLU A 41 -15.81 -6.24 -3.29
CA GLU A 41 -17.00 -5.37 -3.29
C GLU A 41 -16.54 -3.92 -3.35
N ASP A 42 -17.22 -3.11 -4.16
CA ASP A 42 -17.05 -1.67 -4.11
C ASP A 42 -17.79 -1.11 -2.90
N ARG A 43 -17.07 -0.46 -2.03
CA ARG A 43 -17.62 0.20 -0.83
C ARG A 43 -17.13 1.62 -0.70
N GLU A 44 -18.01 2.48 -0.26
CA GLU A 44 -17.66 3.84 0.07
C GLU A 44 -16.82 3.88 1.35
N ARG A 45 -15.63 4.47 1.25
CA ARG A 45 -14.67 4.58 2.35
C ARG A 45 -14.03 5.96 2.37
N ASP A 46 -13.64 6.38 3.56
CA ASP A 46 -12.72 7.50 3.71
C ASP A 46 -11.33 7.04 3.26
N VAL A 47 -10.76 7.76 2.32
CA VAL A 47 -9.44 7.50 1.77
C VAL A 47 -8.59 8.76 1.80
N TYR A 48 -7.28 8.59 1.76
CA TYR A 48 -6.36 9.67 1.55
C TYR A 48 -5.91 9.67 0.09
N VAL A 49 -5.94 10.83 -0.53
CA VAL A 49 -5.54 10.99 -1.93
C VAL A 49 -4.24 11.77 -1.97
N LEU A 50 -3.20 11.17 -2.52
CA LEU A 50 -1.93 11.83 -2.77
C LEU A 50 -1.99 12.51 -4.14
N ARG A 51 -1.78 13.82 -4.16
CA ARG A 51 -1.80 14.66 -5.37
C ARG A 51 -0.54 15.47 -5.47
N GLN A 52 -0.22 15.88 -6.70
CA GLN A 52 0.81 16.87 -6.95
C GLN A 52 0.26 18.28 -6.71
N ILE A 53 1.01 19.11 -5.99
CA ILE A 53 0.65 20.52 -5.79
C ILE A 53 0.91 21.27 -7.11
N GLN A 54 -0.11 21.97 -7.60
CA GLN A 54 0.01 22.79 -8.80
C GLN A 54 1.03 23.92 -8.60
N GLY A 55 1.83 24.17 -9.62
CA GLY A 55 2.85 25.23 -9.61
C GLY A 55 4.13 24.89 -8.85
N ARG A 56 4.25 23.69 -8.31
CA ARG A 56 5.50 23.18 -7.73
C ARG A 56 6.33 22.47 -8.78
N PRO A 57 7.68 22.54 -8.68
CA PRO A 57 8.55 21.74 -9.55
C PRO A 57 8.24 20.25 -9.41
N VAL A 58 8.25 19.55 -10.53
CA VAL A 58 8.11 18.10 -10.55
C VAL A 58 9.36 17.46 -9.93
N LEU A 59 9.18 16.50 -9.05
CA LEU A 59 10.28 15.74 -8.48
C LEU A 59 11.07 15.06 -9.61
N PRO A 60 12.40 15.22 -9.67
CA PRO A 60 13.21 14.59 -10.70
C PRO A 60 13.25 13.07 -10.51
N GLU A 61 13.40 12.34 -11.61
CA GLU A 61 13.61 10.91 -11.55
C GLU A 61 14.89 10.56 -10.80
N SER A 62 14.87 9.40 -10.13
CA SER A 62 15.99 8.91 -9.33
C SER A 62 17.26 8.71 -10.18
N GLN A 63 18.38 9.16 -9.63
CA GLN A 63 19.71 8.85 -10.13
C GLN A 63 20.38 7.71 -9.32
N SER A 64 19.66 7.13 -8.37
CA SER A 64 20.18 6.03 -7.56
C SER A 64 20.37 4.76 -8.38
N GLU A 65 21.47 4.05 -8.16
CA GLU A 65 21.77 2.80 -8.88
C GLU A 65 20.96 1.64 -8.32
N LYS A 66 20.63 1.68 -7.02
CA LYS A 66 19.96 0.59 -6.29
C LYS A 66 18.58 1.00 -5.81
N GLU A 67 17.68 0.05 -5.87
CA GLU A 67 16.37 0.18 -5.22
C GLU A 67 16.50 -0.03 -3.71
N GLN A 68 15.85 0.81 -2.93
CA GLN A 68 15.82 0.71 -1.47
C GLN A 68 14.46 1.16 -0.93
N VAL A 69 13.99 0.42 0.05
CA VAL A 69 12.82 0.77 0.86
C VAL A 69 13.20 0.61 2.33
N LEU A 70 13.23 1.70 3.06
CA LEU A 70 13.55 1.71 4.48
C LEU A 70 12.59 2.63 5.23
N ALA A 71 11.96 2.10 6.26
CA ALA A 71 11.08 2.87 7.15
C ALA A 71 11.42 2.50 8.59
N LEU A 72 12.32 3.24 9.20
CA LEU A 72 12.84 2.99 10.55
C LEU A 72 13.05 4.30 11.31
N HIS A 73 12.82 4.24 12.62
CA HIS A 73 13.15 5.31 13.55
C HIS A 73 12.61 6.69 13.17
N GLY A 74 11.38 6.74 12.69
CA GLY A 74 10.74 7.99 12.31
C GLY A 74 11.20 8.56 10.97
N LYS A 75 11.88 7.76 10.15
CA LYS A 75 12.30 8.14 8.80
C LYS A 75 11.85 7.14 7.76
N ILE A 76 11.43 7.64 6.61
CA ILE A 76 11.15 6.87 5.41
C ILE A 76 12.18 7.27 4.36
N THR A 77 12.94 6.29 3.88
CA THR A 77 13.91 6.48 2.82
C THR A 77 13.58 5.52 1.69
N LEU A 78 13.20 6.08 0.56
CA LEU A 78 12.93 5.33 -0.67
C LEU A 78 13.94 5.76 -1.73
N ARG A 79 14.55 4.80 -2.40
CA ARG A 79 15.45 5.04 -3.52
C ARG A 79 14.96 4.25 -4.73
N ARG A 80 14.85 4.95 -5.85
CA ARG A 80 14.42 4.37 -7.13
C ARG A 80 13.09 3.62 -7.02
N GLN A 81 12.10 4.26 -6.40
CA GLN A 81 10.79 3.67 -6.16
C GLN A 81 9.67 4.45 -6.89
N PRO A 82 8.62 3.75 -7.34
CA PRO A 82 7.45 4.40 -7.88
C PRO A 82 6.65 5.11 -6.77
N VAL A 83 5.82 6.08 -7.12
CA VAL A 83 4.92 6.76 -6.18
C VAL A 83 4.01 5.78 -5.44
N SER A 84 3.60 4.69 -6.10
CA SER A 84 2.79 3.65 -5.47
C SER A 84 3.45 3.00 -4.26
N ALA A 85 4.78 2.90 -4.24
CA ALA A 85 5.52 2.40 -3.06
C ALA A 85 5.42 3.39 -1.89
N LEU A 86 5.51 4.69 -2.15
CA LEU A 86 5.26 5.72 -1.15
C LEU A 86 3.84 5.63 -0.60
N CYS A 87 2.83 5.51 -1.46
CA CYS A 87 1.43 5.36 -1.05
C CYS A 87 1.21 4.15 -0.13
N LYS A 88 1.83 3.01 -0.42
CA LYS A 88 1.75 1.82 0.43
C LYS A 88 2.34 2.04 1.83
N ILE A 89 3.46 2.74 1.90
CA ILE A 89 4.09 3.06 3.19
C ILE A 89 3.23 4.04 3.98
N LEU A 90 2.72 5.09 3.36
CA LEU A 90 1.81 6.04 3.99
C LEU A 90 0.56 5.33 4.52
N ALA A 91 -0.02 4.43 3.72
CA ALA A 91 -1.19 3.65 4.13
C ALA A 91 -0.92 2.77 5.35
N ASN A 92 0.21 2.06 5.37
CA ASN A 92 0.49 1.06 6.39
C ASN A 92 1.04 1.64 7.69
N ILE A 93 1.89 2.66 7.60
CA ILE A 93 2.62 3.18 8.78
C ILE A 93 1.87 4.33 9.43
N LEU A 94 1.27 5.21 8.63
CA LEU A 94 0.78 6.49 9.13
C LEU A 94 -0.73 6.60 9.21
N PHE A 95 -1.39 6.30 8.12
CA PHE A 95 -2.83 6.53 8.04
C PHE A 95 -3.64 5.31 8.45
N HIS A 96 -3.08 4.10 8.37
CA HIS A 96 -3.81 2.85 8.52
C HIS A 96 -5.12 2.84 7.70
N ALA A 97 -5.03 3.39 6.51
CA ALA A 97 -6.14 3.61 5.60
C ALA A 97 -5.65 3.54 4.15
N ILE A 98 -6.58 3.46 3.22
CA ILE A 98 -6.25 3.43 1.80
C ILE A 98 -5.68 4.78 1.37
N VAL A 99 -4.56 4.75 0.67
CA VAL A 99 -3.96 5.93 0.02
C VAL A 99 -4.03 5.73 -1.49
N VAL A 100 -4.72 6.64 -2.16
CA VAL A 100 -4.91 6.64 -3.62
C VAL A 100 -3.84 7.51 -4.26
N ASP A 101 -3.16 6.97 -5.27
CA ASP A 101 -2.18 7.70 -6.07
C ASP A 101 -2.86 8.44 -7.22
N GLU A 102 -2.95 9.75 -7.11
CA GLU A 102 -3.40 10.66 -8.18
C GLU A 102 -2.30 11.64 -8.59
N VAL A 103 -1.05 11.31 -8.33
CA VAL A 103 0.09 12.17 -8.67
C VAL A 103 0.34 12.21 -10.18
N GLY A 104 0.07 11.11 -10.88
CA GLY A 104 0.25 11.04 -12.35
C GLY A 104 1.70 10.89 -12.78
N MET A 105 2.62 10.55 -11.88
CA MET A 105 4.04 10.34 -12.18
C MET A 105 4.32 8.85 -12.35
N THR A 106 4.93 8.47 -13.47
CA THR A 106 5.11 7.07 -13.86
C THR A 106 6.54 6.56 -13.71
N GLY A 107 7.49 7.42 -13.36
CA GLY A 107 8.90 7.08 -13.18
C GLY A 107 9.21 6.48 -11.82
N LYS A 108 10.50 6.41 -11.54
CA LYS A 108 11.05 6.01 -10.24
C LYS A 108 11.76 7.19 -9.61
N TYR A 109 11.54 7.39 -8.31
CA TYR A 109 11.95 8.59 -7.59
C TYR A 109 12.60 8.23 -6.25
N ASP A 110 13.29 9.22 -5.67
CA ASP A 110 13.81 9.14 -4.32
C ASP A 110 12.93 9.97 -3.39
N PHE A 111 12.57 9.39 -2.24
CA PHE A 111 11.76 10.07 -1.23
C PHE A 111 12.46 9.98 0.12
N ASP A 112 12.61 11.12 0.78
CA ASP A 112 13.07 11.22 2.15
C ASP A 112 12.02 11.97 2.97
N LEU A 113 11.44 11.28 3.94
CA LEU A 113 10.39 11.81 4.80
C LEU A 113 10.70 11.50 6.26
N SER A 114 10.34 12.42 7.12
CA SER A 114 10.34 12.20 8.57
C SER A 114 8.90 12.09 9.06
N TYR A 115 8.65 11.20 10.02
CA TYR A 115 7.34 11.05 10.63
C TYR A 115 7.42 10.84 12.14
N GLN A 116 6.37 11.27 12.82
CA GLN A 116 6.15 11.00 14.23
C GLN A 116 4.65 10.73 14.40
N HIS A 117 4.31 9.63 15.08
CA HIS A 117 2.90 9.29 15.32
C HIS A 117 2.15 10.38 16.10
N GLU A 118 2.86 11.08 16.96
CA GLU A 118 2.34 12.15 17.81
C GLU A 118 2.25 13.51 17.07
N ASN A 119 2.91 13.63 15.93
CA ASN A 119 2.91 14.86 15.13
C ASN A 119 2.73 14.57 13.64
N PRO A 120 1.47 14.38 13.20
CA PRO A 120 1.17 14.08 11.79
C PRO A 120 1.51 15.23 10.83
N GLU A 121 1.61 16.47 11.32
CA GLU A 121 1.97 17.61 10.50
C GLU A 121 3.39 17.54 9.94
N LEU A 122 4.29 16.89 10.66
CA LEU A 122 5.67 16.70 10.20
C LEU A 122 5.70 15.96 8.85
N MET A 123 4.88 14.95 8.69
CA MET A 123 4.74 14.22 7.45
C MET A 123 4.11 15.06 6.35
N THR A 124 3.06 15.77 6.66
CA THR A 124 2.37 16.66 5.71
C THR A 124 3.31 17.73 5.19
N GLN A 125 4.13 18.30 6.06
CA GLN A 125 5.16 19.27 5.67
C GLN A 125 6.20 18.63 4.75
N GLY A 126 6.71 17.45 5.10
CA GLY A 126 7.69 16.74 4.28
C GLY A 126 7.15 16.39 2.89
N LEU A 127 5.89 15.98 2.79
CA LEU A 127 5.24 15.75 1.51
C LEU A 127 5.11 17.04 0.69
N ARG A 128 4.77 18.15 1.32
CA ARG A 128 4.70 19.47 0.65
C ARG A 128 6.05 19.92 0.11
N GLU A 129 7.12 19.67 0.83
CA GLU A 129 8.48 19.96 0.38
C GLU A 129 8.85 19.16 -0.87
N LEU A 130 8.32 17.93 -1.01
CA LEU A 130 8.45 17.12 -2.22
C LEU A 130 7.49 17.52 -3.35
N GLY A 131 6.58 18.45 -3.11
CA GLY A 131 5.60 18.91 -4.08
C GLY A 131 4.27 18.13 -4.05
N PHE A 132 3.98 17.41 -2.97
CA PHE A 132 2.77 16.61 -2.83
C PHE A 132 1.86 17.13 -1.72
N GLU A 133 0.58 16.89 -1.88
CA GLU A 133 -0.41 17.07 -0.82
C GLU A 133 -1.24 15.81 -0.63
N VAL A 134 -1.74 15.65 0.58
CA VAL A 134 -2.65 14.57 0.94
C VAL A 134 -3.99 15.16 1.35
N VAL A 135 -5.05 14.71 0.70
CA VAL A 135 -6.42 15.16 0.96
C VAL A 135 -7.27 13.96 1.36
N LYS A 136 -8.04 14.12 2.42
CA LYS A 136 -9.02 13.09 2.83
C LYS A 136 -10.29 13.25 2.01
N GLU A 137 -10.69 12.19 1.35
CA GLU A 137 -11.90 12.14 0.51
C GLU A 137 -12.71 10.88 0.79
N ARG A 138 -13.99 10.94 0.46
CA ARG A 138 -14.85 9.77 0.50
C ARG A 138 -15.03 9.24 -0.92
N ARG A 139 -14.65 7.95 -1.13
CA ARG A 139 -14.67 7.32 -2.45
C ARG A 139 -15.15 5.90 -2.41
N ASN A 140 -15.70 5.43 -3.52
CA ASN A 140 -15.90 4.01 -3.77
C ASN A 140 -14.57 3.37 -4.11
N VAL A 141 -14.19 2.38 -3.32
CA VAL A 141 -12.96 1.62 -3.49
C VAL A 141 -13.23 0.13 -3.39
N PRO A 142 -12.50 -0.71 -4.14
CA PRO A 142 -12.63 -2.15 -4.03
C PRO A 142 -12.10 -2.62 -2.68
N ILE A 143 -12.93 -3.32 -1.94
CA ILE A 143 -12.60 -3.93 -0.64
C ILE A 143 -12.70 -5.43 -0.77
N LEU A 144 -11.68 -6.14 -0.29
CA LEU A 144 -11.75 -7.58 -0.17
C LEU A 144 -12.57 -7.96 1.06
N VAL A 145 -13.73 -8.53 0.84
CA VAL A 145 -14.61 -9.04 1.90
C VAL A 145 -14.34 -10.51 2.08
N VAL A 146 -14.01 -10.88 3.31
CA VAL A 146 -13.73 -12.27 3.70
C VAL A 146 -14.81 -12.72 4.67
N THR A 147 -15.50 -13.79 4.33
CA THR A 147 -16.57 -14.38 5.15
C THR A 147 -16.30 -15.87 5.37
N PRO A 148 -16.64 -16.43 6.55
CA PRO A 148 -16.61 -17.87 6.73
C PRO A 148 -17.57 -18.56 5.77
N GLU A 149 -17.19 -19.69 5.19
CA GLU A 149 -18.12 -20.53 4.46
C GLU A 149 -19.15 -21.14 5.44
N VAL A 150 -20.42 -21.06 5.05
CA VAL A 150 -21.51 -21.61 5.88
C VAL A 150 -21.35 -23.13 6.01
N GLY A 151 -21.31 -23.62 7.24
CA GLY A 151 -21.30 -25.07 7.56
C GLY A 151 -19.91 -25.71 7.64
N LYS A 152 -18.82 -24.99 7.50
CA LYS A 152 -17.44 -25.50 7.64
C LYS A 152 -16.79 -25.24 9.01
N TRP A 153 -17.53 -24.69 9.95
CA TRP A 153 -17.06 -24.38 11.30
C TRP A 153 -17.76 -25.17 12.38
#